data_d6ba2b3b491970b914850881def5b823
#
_entry.id   d6ba2b3b491970b914850881def5b823
#
_cell.length_a   1.000
_cell.length_b   1.000
_cell.length_c   1.000
_cell.angle_alpha   90.00
_cell.angle_beta   90.00
_cell.angle_gamma   90.00
#
_symmetry.space_group_name_H-M   'P 1'
#
loop_
_entity.id
_entity.type
_entity.pdbx_description
1 polymer ?
#
loop_
_entity_poly.entity_id
_entity_poly.type
_entity_poly.pdbx_seq_one_letter_code
_entity_poly.pdbx_strand_id
1 'polypeptide(L)'
;MAGTMSINVREMTPDDYDKVYELWMSIQGFGIRSIDDSREGVQRFLKRNPTTSVVAEQNGRIVGAILCGHDGQTGFFYHVCVASDYRQHGVGHRMVHFAMKALQAEGINKVSLIAFKSNEVGNEFWHNVGWVERSDVNYYDFVLNEENITNFIK
;
A
#
# COMPACT_ATOMS: atom_id res chain seq x y z
N MET A 1 -1.38 18.51 23.61
CA MET A 1 -1.57 17.53 24.07
C MET A 1 -1.12 16.54 23.29
N ALA A 2 -0.42 16.01 23.66
CA ALA A 2 0.10 15.09 23.02
C ALA A 2 -0.80 14.20 22.62
N GLY A 3 -1.49 14.41 22.49
CA GLY A 3 -2.27 13.66 22.44
C GLY A 3 -2.72 12.87 21.46
N THR A 4 -3.80 13.10 21.17
CA THR A 4 -4.54 12.29 20.30
C THR A 4 -4.22 12.63 18.89
N MET A 5 -3.81 11.67 18.11
CA MET A 5 -3.65 11.86 16.69
C MET A 5 -5.01 11.79 16.07
N SER A 6 -5.38 12.84 15.36
CA SER A 6 -6.64 12.86 14.62
C SER A 6 -6.37 12.38 13.19
N ILE A 7 -6.29 11.09 13.00
CA ILE A 7 -5.99 10.48 11.71
C ILE A 7 -7.29 10.09 11.01
N ASN A 8 -7.46 10.55 9.79
CA ASN A 8 -8.59 10.14 8.95
C ASN A 8 -8.14 9.09 7.93
N VAL A 9 -8.73 7.90 8.01
CA VAL A 9 -8.47 6.82 7.05
C VAL A 9 -9.63 6.80 6.07
N ARG A 10 -9.31 6.95 4.79
CA ARG A 10 -10.33 7.05 3.75
C ARG A 10 -9.86 6.45 2.42
N GLU A 11 -10.79 6.31 1.49
CA GLU A 11 -10.48 5.85 0.14
C GLU A 11 -9.52 6.82 -0.55
N MET A 12 -8.53 6.28 -1.25
CA MET A 12 -7.60 7.07 -2.05
C MET A 12 -8.28 7.49 -3.35
N THR A 13 -8.07 8.71 -3.76
CA THR A 13 -8.55 9.23 -5.05
C THR A 13 -7.38 9.68 -5.91
N PRO A 14 -7.58 9.87 -7.23
CA PRO A 14 -6.50 10.36 -8.10
C PRO A 14 -5.89 11.69 -7.65
N ASP A 15 -6.69 12.53 -6.98
CA ASP A 15 -6.20 13.82 -6.48
C ASP A 15 -5.17 13.68 -5.36
N ASP A 16 -5.08 12.51 -4.75
CA ASP A 16 -4.10 12.26 -3.68
C ASP A 16 -2.70 11.97 -4.21
N TYR A 17 -2.54 11.81 -5.52
CA TYR A 17 -1.29 11.29 -6.07
C TYR A 17 -0.05 12.05 -5.61
N ASP A 18 -0.06 13.39 -5.69
CA ASP A 18 1.15 14.15 -5.36
C ASP A 18 1.59 13.93 -3.92
N LYS A 19 0.64 13.90 -2.98
CA LYS A 19 0.93 13.69 -1.57
C LYS A 19 1.33 12.24 -1.27
N VAL A 20 0.73 11.30 -1.98
CA VAL A 20 1.09 9.89 -1.86
C VAL A 20 2.50 9.67 -2.41
N TYR A 21 2.81 10.25 -3.56
CA TYR A 21 4.15 10.15 -4.14
C TYR A 21 5.20 10.76 -3.19
N GLU A 22 4.91 11.91 -2.59
CA GLU A 22 5.78 12.53 -1.60
C GLU A 22 6.02 11.58 -0.42
N LEU A 23 4.99 10.90 0.06
CA LEU A 23 5.14 9.90 1.11
C LEU A 23 6.05 8.76 0.66
N TRP A 24 5.83 8.21 -0.52
CA TRP A 24 6.67 7.12 -1.04
C TRP A 24 8.14 7.52 -1.10
N MET A 25 8.42 8.74 -1.56
CA MET A 25 9.79 9.23 -1.69
C MET A 25 10.48 9.42 -0.35
N SER A 26 9.73 9.46 0.74
CA SER A 26 10.29 9.57 2.10
C SER A 26 10.62 8.22 2.73
N ILE A 27 10.24 7.11 2.08
CA ILE A 27 10.43 5.77 2.65
C ILE A 27 11.71 5.16 2.08
N GLN A 28 12.70 4.99 2.94
CA GLN A 28 13.97 4.40 2.54
C GLN A 28 13.79 2.96 2.08
N GLY A 29 14.41 2.61 0.99
CA GLY A 29 14.32 1.25 0.45
C GLY A 29 13.08 0.97 -0.40
N PHE A 30 12.17 1.96 -0.52
CA PHE A 30 10.98 1.78 -1.34
C PHE A 30 11.35 1.69 -2.82
N GLY A 31 10.74 0.77 -3.55
CA GLY A 31 10.97 0.64 -4.98
C GLY A 31 9.86 1.36 -5.76
N ILE A 32 10.23 2.38 -6.51
CA ILE A 32 9.29 3.15 -7.33
C ILE A 32 9.48 2.76 -8.79
N ARG A 33 8.40 2.39 -9.45
CA ARG A 33 8.42 2.00 -10.88
C ARG A 33 8.10 3.21 -11.73
N SER A 34 8.91 3.42 -12.77
CA SER A 34 8.82 4.66 -13.57
C SER A 34 7.49 4.82 -14.29
N ILE A 35 6.86 3.73 -14.73
CA ILE A 35 5.59 3.78 -15.45
C ILE A 35 4.41 3.50 -14.52
N ASP A 36 4.46 2.39 -13.80
CA ASP A 36 3.32 1.97 -12.99
C ASP A 36 3.03 2.93 -11.82
N ASP A 37 4.08 3.55 -11.27
CA ASP A 37 3.93 4.47 -10.15
C ASP A 37 3.91 5.95 -10.59
N SER A 38 3.88 6.20 -11.90
CA SER A 38 3.64 7.55 -12.42
C SER A 38 2.21 7.98 -12.14
N ARG A 39 1.92 9.25 -12.33
CA ARG A 39 0.55 9.76 -12.18
C ARG A 39 -0.42 8.97 -13.06
N GLU A 40 -0.07 8.76 -14.33
CA GLU A 40 -0.92 8.05 -15.27
C GLU A 40 -1.09 6.59 -14.87
N GLY A 41 -0.02 5.96 -14.38
CA GLY A 41 -0.07 4.57 -13.94
C GLY A 41 -0.97 4.39 -12.73
N VAL A 42 -0.86 5.27 -11.76
CA VAL A 42 -1.70 5.22 -10.56
C VAL A 42 -3.15 5.56 -10.88
N GLN A 43 -3.38 6.55 -11.75
CA GLN A 43 -4.73 6.87 -12.20
C GLN A 43 -5.40 5.68 -12.87
N ARG A 44 -4.67 4.97 -13.73
CA ARG A 44 -5.19 3.76 -14.38
C ARG A 44 -5.51 2.68 -13.35
N PHE A 45 -4.64 2.49 -12.37
CA PHE A 45 -4.86 1.52 -11.30
C PHE A 45 -6.12 1.85 -10.51
N LEU A 46 -6.29 3.11 -10.13
CA LEU A 46 -7.46 3.56 -9.35
C LEU A 46 -8.75 3.53 -10.17
N LYS A 47 -8.65 3.76 -11.48
CA LYS A 47 -9.82 3.64 -12.35
C LYS A 47 -10.32 2.19 -12.42
N ARG A 48 -9.39 1.24 -12.47
CA ARG A 48 -9.75 -0.18 -12.47
C ARG A 48 -10.23 -0.64 -11.09
N ASN A 49 -9.68 -0.08 -10.04
CA ASN A 49 -9.98 -0.45 -8.65
C ASN A 49 -10.32 0.80 -7.86
N PRO A 50 -11.54 1.36 -8.02
CA PRO A 50 -11.83 2.69 -7.51
C PRO A 50 -12.07 2.78 -6.00
N THR A 51 -12.34 1.67 -5.31
CA THR A 51 -12.80 1.73 -3.92
C THR A 51 -11.90 1.06 -2.91
N THR A 52 -10.81 0.42 -3.33
CA THR A 52 -10.06 -0.45 -2.44
C THR A 52 -8.73 0.10 -1.95
N SER A 53 -8.17 1.12 -2.61
CA SER A 53 -6.96 1.76 -2.13
C SER A 53 -7.28 2.76 -1.03
N VAL A 54 -6.35 2.96 -0.10
CA VAL A 54 -6.62 3.74 1.11
C VAL A 54 -5.47 4.69 1.43
N VAL A 55 -5.82 5.84 1.99
CA VAL A 55 -4.84 6.78 2.56
C VAL A 55 -5.22 7.08 4.00
N ALA A 56 -4.21 7.42 4.78
CA ALA A 56 -4.38 7.96 6.12
C ALA A 56 -3.86 9.41 6.09
N GLU A 57 -4.68 10.35 6.53
CA GLU A 57 -4.26 11.76 6.51
C GLU A 57 -4.48 12.43 7.84
N GLN A 58 -3.65 13.42 8.11
CA GLN A 58 -3.80 14.29 9.26
C GLN A 58 -3.46 15.70 8.82
N ASN A 59 -4.39 16.63 9.02
CA ASN A 59 -4.20 18.05 8.70
C ASN A 59 -3.71 18.26 7.26
N GLY A 60 -4.28 17.51 6.32
CA GLY A 60 -3.94 17.65 4.91
C GLY A 60 -2.66 16.93 4.47
N ARG A 61 -1.95 16.30 5.39
CA ARG A 61 -0.77 15.51 5.07
C ARG A 61 -1.14 14.03 4.97
N ILE A 62 -0.67 13.36 3.92
CA ILE A 62 -0.83 11.90 3.81
C ILE A 62 0.29 11.25 4.61
N VAL A 63 -0.08 10.49 5.62
CA VAL A 63 0.85 9.84 6.54
C VAL A 63 0.89 8.32 6.38
N GLY A 64 0.02 7.78 5.55
CA GLY A 64 0.02 6.37 5.22
C GLY A 64 -0.74 6.13 3.92
N ALA A 65 -0.43 5.04 3.25
CA ALA A 65 -1.10 4.68 2.01
C ALA A 65 -0.97 3.19 1.72
N ILE A 66 -1.97 2.64 1.04
CA ILE A 66 -1.95 1.30 0.47
C ILE A 66 -2.60 1.37 -0.90
N LEU A 67 -1.89 0.94 -1.94
CA LEU A 67 -2.53 0.65 -3.21
C LEU A 67 -3.10 -0.76 -3.11
N CYS A 68 -4.39 -0.89 -3.31
CA CYS A 68 -5.07 -2.17 -3.23
C CYS A 68 -5.95 -2.37 -4.44
N GLY A 69 -5.78 -3.48 -5.12
CA GLY A 69 -6.60 -3.84 -6.25
C GLY A 69 -6.95 -5.30 -6.23
N HIS A 70 -7.80 -5.72 -7.17
CA HIS A 70 -8.15 -7.13 -7.32
C HIS A 70 -8.46 -7.44 -8.79
N ASP A 71 -8.42 -8.72 -9.10
CA ASP A 71 -8.69 -9.22 -10.44
C ASP A 71 -10.08 -9.91 -10.54
N GLY A 72 -10.93 -9.67 -9.57
CA GLY A 72 -12.23 -10.34 -9.46
C GLY A 72 -12.17 -11.61 -8.62
N GLN A 73 -10.99 -12.06 -8.25
CA GLN A 73 -10.82 -13.28 -7.45
C GLN A 73 -9.94 -13.07 -6.24
N THR A 74 -8.77 -12.45 -6.41
CA THR A 74 -7.82 -12.21 -5.32
C THR A 74 -7.44 -10.74 -5.28
N GLY A 75 -7.39 -10.18 -4.09
CA GLY A 75 -6.87 -8.82 -3.88
C GLY A 75 -5.37 -8.84 -3.70
N PHE A 76 -4.74 -7.69 -3.89
CA PHE A 76 -3.31 -7.54 -3.73
C PHE A 76 -2.98 -6.14 -3.20
N PHE A 77 -2.07 -6.08 -2.23
CA PHE A 77 -1.58 -4.82 -1.67
C PHE A 77 -0.24 -4.45 -2.29
N TYR A 78 -0.10 -3.19 -2.70
CA TYR A 78 1.16 -2.62 -3.17
C TYR A 78 1.49 -1.40 -2.34
N HIS A 79 2.77 -1.14 -2.15
CA HIS A 79 3.27 0.09 -1.53
C HIS A 79 2.59 0.42 -0.19
N VAL A 80 2.51 -0.57 0.68
CA VAL A 80 1.99 -0.36 2.03
C VAL A 80 3.03 0.43 2.82
N CYS A 81 2.69 1.60 3.30
CA CYS A 81 3.64 2.41 4.04
C CYS A 81 2.97 3.35 5.03
N VAL A 82 3.71 3.68 6.07
CA VAL A 82 3.34 4.68 7.07
C VAL A 82 4.57 5.57 7.28
N ALA A 83 4.35 6.89 7.34
CA ALA A 83 5.42 7.83 7.60
C ALA A 83 6.12 7.47 8.91
N SER A 84 7.44 7.61 8.96
CA SER A 84 8.24 7.15 10.09
C SER A 84 7.81 7.74 11.44
N ASP A 85 7.41 9.01 11.44
CA ASP A 85 6.96 9.69 12.66
C ASP A 85 5.53 9.31 13.08
N TYR A 86 4.84 8.50 12.29
CA TYR A 86 3.48 8.03 12.59
C TYR A 86 3.42 6.53 12.84
N ARG A 87 4.55 5.84 12.87
CA ARG A 87 4.58 4.40 13.13
C ARG A 87 4.25 4.11 14.59
N GLN A 88 3.76 2.89 14.84
CA GLN A 88 3.40 2.43 16.19
C GLN A 88 2.23 3.20 16.81
N HIS A 89 1.39 3.82 15.98
CA HIS A 89 0.17 4.50 16.42
C HIS A 89 -1.09 3.85 15.87
N GLY A 90 -0.97 2.64 15.33
CA GLY A 90 -2.11 1.90 14.81
C GLY A 90 -2.58 2.32 13.43
N VAL A 91 -1.86 3.21 12.74
CA VAL A 91 -2.24 3.70 11.41
C VAL A 91 -2.26 2.55 10.40
N GLY A 92 -1.22 1.72 10.39
CA GLY A 92 -1.13 0.57 9.49
C GLY A 92 -2.29 -0.40 9.70
N HIS A 93 -2.62 -0.72 10.94
CA HIS A 93 -3.76 -1.59 11.26
C HIS A 93 -5.07 -1.03 10.73
N ARG A 94 -5.30 0.26 10.91
CA ARG A 94 -6.54 0.89 10.45
C ARG A 94 -6.65 0.87 8.93
N MET A 95 -5.55 1.14 8.23
CA MET A 95 -5.53 1.11 6.76
C MET A 95 -5.76 -0.30 6.22
N VAL A 96 -5.08 -1.29 6.80
CA VAL A 96 -5.24 -2.69 6.39
C VAL A 96 -6.69 -3.13 6.59
N HIS A 97 -7.27 -2.80 7.74
CA HIS A 97 -8.67 -3.12 8.02
C HIS A 97 -9.60 -2.47 6.99
N PHE A 98 -9.38 -1.20 6.68
CA PHE A 98 -10.17 -0.47 5.69
C PHE A 98 -10.12 -1.18 4.32
N ALA A 99 -8.91 -1.48 3.85
CA ALA A 99 -8.73 -2.11 2.54
C ALA A 99 -9.35 -3.51 2.49
N MET A 100 -9.20 -4.28 3.56
CA MET A 100 -9.80 -5.62 3.62
C MET A 100 -11.31 -5.56 3.60
N LYS A 101 -11.91 -4.61 4.32
CA LYS A 101 -13.36 -4.43 4.29
C LYS A 101 -13.83 -4.01 2.91
N ALA A 102 -13.08 -3.13 2.24
CA ALA A 102 -13.42 -2.71 0.88
C ALA A 102 -13.36 -3.89 -0.11
N LEU A 103 -12.35 -4.75 0.02
CA LEU A 103 -12.26 -5.96 -0.79
C LEU A 103 -13.44 -6.91 -0.52
N GLN A 104 -13.79 -7.09 0.75
CA GLN A 104 -14.94 -7.93 1.11
C GLN A 104 -16.23 -7.41 0.51
N ALA A 105 -16.40 -6.09 0.46
CA ALA A 105 -17.58 -5.47 -0.17
C ALA A 105 -17.64 -5.74 -1.66
N GLU A 106 -16.50 -6.00 -2.30
CA GLU A 106 -16.41 -6.37 -3.70
C GLU A 106 -16.51 -7.88 -3.92
N GLY A 107 -16.76 -8.67 -2.88
CA GLY A 107 -16.87 -10.12 -2.99
C GLY A 107 -15.54 -10.85 -3.02
N ILE A 108 -14.44 -10.18 -2.67
CA ILE A 108 -13.10 -10.78 -2.68
C ILE A 108 -12.85 -11.50 -1.35
N ASN A 109 -12.37 -12.73 -1.43
CA ASN A 109 -12.24 -13.60 -0.26
C ASN A 109 -10.81 -13.83 0.20
N LYS A 110 -9.81 -13.30 -0.51
CA LYS A 110 -8.41 -13.46 -0.16
C LYS A 110 -7.62 -12.26 -0.66
N VAL A 111 -6.63 -11.84 0.11
CA VAL A 111 -5.72 -10.77 -0.30
C VAL A 111 -4.29 -11.24 -0.05
N SER A 112 -3.38 -10.85 -0.93
CA SER A 112 -1.96 -11.23 -0.86
C SER A 112 -1.09 -9.99 -0.97
N LEU A 113 0.17 -10.14 -0.56
CA LEU A 113 1.19 -9.12 -0.77
C LEU A 113 2.55 -9.80 -0.88
N ILE A 114 3.52 -9.04 -1.37
CA ILE A 114 4.90 -9.50 -1.45
C ILE A 114 5.75 -8.53 -0.63
N ALA A 115 6.57 -9.07 0.25
CA ALA A 115 7.51 -8.29 1.04
C ALA A 115 8.90 -8.88 0.88
N PHE A 116 9.92 -8.02 0.77
CA PHE A 116 11.29 -8.52 0.73
C PHE A 116 11.59 -9.22 2.05
N LYS A 117 12.32 -10.34 1.98
CA LYS A 117 12.72 -11.05 3.19
C LYS A 117 13.56 -10.18 4.12
N SER A 118 14.33 -9.24 3.56
CA SER A 118 15.17 -8.33 4.33
C SER A 118 14.38 -7.25 5.06
N ASN A 119 13.10 -7.08 4.75
CA ASN A 119 12.27 -6.09 5.44
C ASN A 119 11.72 -6.69 6.73
N GLU A 120 12.57 -6.73 7.76
CA GLU A 120 12.22 -7.37 9.03
C GLU A 120 11.04 -6.71 9.73
N VAL A 121 11.00 -5.40 9.74
CA VAL A 121 9.92 -4.64 10.39
C VAL A 121 8.58 -4.91 9.69
N GLY A 122 8.58 -4.88 8.37
CA GLY A 122 7.37 -5.16 7.59
C GLY A 122 6.89 -6.60 7.81
N ASN A 123 7.81 -7.55 7.75
CA ASN A 123 7.43 -8.96 7.94
C ASN A 123 6.88 -9.21 9.34
N GLU A 124 7.48 -8.59 10.36
CA GLU A 124 6.97 -8.69 11.72
C GLU A 124 5.54 -8.13 11.82
N PHE A 125 5.29 -6.99 11.18
CA PHE A 125 3.95 -6.41 11.15
C PHE A 125 2.94 -7.40 10.57
N TRP A 126 3.24 -8.02 9.43
CA TRP A 126 2.30 -8.93 8.77
C TRP A 126 2.03 -10.17 9.63
N HIS A 127 3.08 -10.73 10.27
CA HIS A 127 2.89 -11.85 11.20
C HIS A 127 2.00 -11.44 12.38
N ASN A 128 2.22 -10.25 12.93
CA ASN A 128 1.48 -9.79 14.11
C ASN A 128 0.01 -9.52 13.81
N VAL A 129 -0.33 -9.13 12.59
CA VAL A 129 -1.72 -8.89 12.21
C VAL A 129 -2.40 -10.14 11.63
N GLY A 130 -1.73 -11.28 11.71
CA GLY A 130 -2.36 -12.55 11.38
C GLY A 130 -2.24 -13.02 9.95
N TRP A 131 -1.39 -12.40 9.15
CA TRP A 131 -1.16 -12.87 7.78
C TRP A 131 -0.23 -14.08 7.79
N VAL A 132 -0.46 -15.00 6.87
CA VAL A 132 0.26 -16.27 6.81
C VAL A 132 1.35 -16.20 5.75
N GLU A 133 2.59 -16.39 6.17
CA GLU A 133 3.70 -16.49 5.23
C GLU A 133 3.63 -17.83 4.52
N ARG A 134 3.75 -17.82 3.20
CA ARG A 134 3.64 -19.04 2.38
C ARG A 134 5.03 -19.50 1.97
N SER A 135 5.51 -20.57 2.61
CA SER A 135 6.79 -21.18 2.25
C SER A 135 6.64 -22.32 1.26
N ASP A 136 5.40 -22.68 0.95
CA ASP A 136 5.08 -23.82 0.11
C ASP A 136 4.88 -23.46 -1.36
N VAL A 137 5.07 -22.20 -1.73
CA VAL A 137 4.90 -21.73 -3.11
C VAL A 137 6.15 -21.01 -3.58
N ASN A 138 6.38 -21.05 -4.89
CA ASN A 138 7.38 -20.21 -5.53
C ASN A 138 6.67 -19.06 -6.23
N TYR A 139 7.29 -17.91 -6.20
CA TYR A 139 6.77 -16.73 -6.90
C TYR A 139 7.57 -16.53 -8.20
N TYR A 140 6.87 -16.35 -9.30
CA TYR A 140 7.49 -16.09 -10.59
C TYR A 140 6.93 -14.78 -11.15
N ASP A 141 7.79 -13.94 -11.70
CA ASP A 141 7.32 -12.80 -12.46
C ASP A 141 8.08 -12.70 -13.78
N PHE A 142 7.56 -11.92 -14.70
CA PHE A 142 8.18 -11.68 -15.98
C PHE A 142 7.91 -10.22 -16.38
N VAL A 143 8.95 -9.48 -16.69
CA VAL A 143 8.83 -8.07 -17.08
C VAL A 143 8.34 -7.99 -18.52
N LEU A 144 7.19 -7.37 -18.74
CA LEU A 144 6.61 -7.21 -20.08
C LEU A 144 7.05 -5.91 -20.75
N ASN A 145 7.45 -4.91 -19.99
CA ASN A 145 7.90 -3.62 -20.51
C ASN A 145 9.16 -3.20 -19.77
N GLU A 146 10.30 -3.28 -20.47
CA GLU A 146 11.60 -2.98 -19.89
C GLU A 146 11.79 -1.50 -19.57
N GLU A 147 10.92 -0.63 -20.08
CA GLU A 147 10.98 0.79 -19.77
C GLU A 147 10.36 1.12 -18.40
N ASN A 148 9.66 0.17 -17.82
CA ASN A 148 9.10 0.31 -16.47
C ASN A 148 10.18 -0.02 -15.44
N ILE A 149 11.03 0.94 -15.15
CA ILE A 149 12.25 0.75 -14.36
C ILE A 149 11.98 1.00 -12.90
N THR A 150 12.49 0.12 -12.03
CA THR A 150 12.37 0.29 -10.59
C THR A 150 13.59 1.02 -10.04
N ASN A 151 13.32 2.11 -9.33
CA ASN A 151 14.37 2.86 -8.62
C ASN A 151 14.09 2.77 -7.13
N PHE A 152 15.11 2.43 -6.35
CA PHE A 152 14.96 2.31 -4.90
C PHE A 152 15.34 3.62 -4.22
N ILE A 153 14.52 4.04 -3.26
CA ILE A 153 14.73 5.27 -2.51
C ILE A 153 15.87 5.06 -1.51
N LYS A 154 16.86 5.95 -1.53
CA LYS A 154 18.04 5.86 -0.66
C LYS A 154 17.92 6.69 0.59
#